data_7ea280f18fea2c49c3437ab1b4e0c4fd
#
_entry.id   7ea280f18fea2c49c3437ab1b4e0c4fd
#
_cell.length_a   1.000
_cell.length_b   1.000
_cell.length_c   1.000
_cell.angle_alpha   90.00
_cell.angle_beta   90.00
_cell.angle_gamma   90.00
#
_symmetry.space_group_name_H-M   'P 1'
#
loop_
_entity.id
_entity.type
_entity.pdbx_description
1 polymer ?
#
loop_
_entity_poly.entity_id
_entity_poly.type
_entity_poly.pdbx_seq_one_letter_code
_entity_poly.pdbx_strand_id
1 'polypeptide(L)'
;MLSVNFLRMLSSFNSIKGIDPKRIIKLGIIGIRLAQKYSSRIDMLDVENCFYLSDFNTSDVQKEDEHLLCLLPKHHPILSQVEYYDNDSYSYSDINHLFKACLRNGQEITIKVISEKARNLFLKNLASMKQDAKLCSYFMKNLEKKFKIMDMVENLRLESEIKFNLNNEIKCTELMKDFKDEYKDFKGFDRLKFAHIYAYLSSANVLVSEYIYGTHFCQLEEERRLSYKDVFDTIKIQLFFIFKIGMYHGNLHMGNIMLSEKGEIYFLDCNNIINLSDDMREGIFKILKSILRYDYNEIPNFIQELSIKRIDSASLNSVSVEVEKIFRDFKGATLEKNGKIITNLLLSLKAGLNNGMEFREELYSLLRSLMYLEIMAEKIAPKKNFTEDMSKIFTEILLYKWIVID
;
A
#
# COMPACT_ATOMS: atom_id res chain seq x y z
N MET A 1 2.89 -7.04 28.95
CA MET A 1 3.99 -7.42 28.03
C MET A 1 3.92 -6.70 26.68
N LEU A 2 2.73 -6.46 26.14
CA LEU A 2 2.55 -5.74 24.85
C LEU A 2 3.08 -4.28 24.93
N SER A 3 2.73 -3.55 25.98
CA SER A 3 3.14 -2.16 26.23
C SER A 3 4.66 -1.94 26.17
N VAL A 4 5.41 -2.80 26.81
CA VAL A 4 6.89 -2.70 26.81
C VAL A 4 7.46 -2.94 25.40
N ASN A 5 6.91 -3.91 24.67
CA ASN A 5 7.35 -4.20 23.30
C ASN A 5 6.98 -3.07 22.34
N PHE A 6 5.81 -2.47 22.48
CA PHE A 6 5.37 -1.33 21.69
C PHE A 6 6.27 -0.11 21.90
N LEU A 7 6.53 0.25 23.16
CA LEU A 7 7.45 1.34 23.48
C LEU A 7 8.89 1.09 23.01
N ARG A 8 9.36 -0.16 23.12
CA ARG A 8 10.66 -0.55 22.60
C ARG A 8 10.72 -0.49 21.07
N MET A 9 9.63 -0.81 20.38
CA MET A 9 9.53 -0.64 18.91
C MET A 9 9.65 0.85 18.56
N LEU A 10 8.84 1.71 19.14
CA LEU A 10 8.90 3.16 18.90
C LEU A 10 10.28 3.76 19.27
N SER A 11 10.89 3.29 20.36
CA SER A 11 12.25 3.70 20.72
C SER A 11 13.28 3.31 19.65
N SER A 12 13.08 2.16 18.97
CA SER A 12 13.97 1.74 17.90
C SER A 12 13.89 2.64 16.67
N PHE A 13 12.74 3.26 16.42
CA PHE A 13 12.56 4.25 15.35
C PHE A 13 13.40 5.52 15.55
N ASN A 14 13.79 5.81 16.78
CA ASN A 14 14.68 6.92 17.15
C ASN A 14 16.15 6.50 17.29
N SER A 15 16.46 5.23 17.13
CA SER A 15 17.80 4.72 17.40
C SER A 15 18.74 5.00 16.24
N ILE A 16 19.93 5.53 16.52
CA ILE A 16 21.05 5.67 15.56
C ILE A 16 21.45 4.30 14.96
N LYS A 17 21.13 3.19 15.64
CA LYS A 17 21.38 1.82 15.15
C LYS A 17 20.32 1.29 14.19
N GLY A 18 19.31 2.09 13.86
CA GLY A 18 18.21 1.69 12.98
C GLY A 18 17.10 0.89 13.71
N ILE A 19 16.12 0.49 12.91
CA ILE A 19 14.92 -0.23 13.36
C ILE A 19 15.26 -1.70 13.64
N ASP A 20 14.83 -2.20 14.80
CA ASP A 20 15.01 -3.60 15.18
C ASP A 20 13.78 -4.44 14.74
N PRO A 21 13.91 -5.29 13.71
CA PRO A 21 12.80 -6.07 13.17
C PRO A 21 12.18 -7.01 14.20
N LYS A 22 12.99 -7.55 15.12
CA LYS A 22 12.51 -8.47 16.16
C LYS A 22 11.47 -7.83 17.08
N ARG A 23 11.49 -6.51 17.23
CA ARG A 23 10.53 -5.77 18.06
C ARG A 23 9.19 -5.61 17.35
N ILE A 24 9.21 -5.45 16.04
CA ILE A 24 8.00 -5.40 15.20
C ILE A 24 7.32 -6.78 15.19
N ILE A 25 8.08 -7.83 14.89
CA ILE A 25 7.58 -9.22 14.82
C ILE A 25 7.00 -9.68 16.18
N LYS A 26 7.60 -9.30 17.31
CA LYS A 26 7.08 -9.61 18.64
C LYS A 26 5.69 -9.02 18.95
N LEU A 27 5.29 -7.97 18.25
CA LEU A 27 3.95 -7.40 18.34
C LEU A 27 2.94 -8.11 17.44
N GLY A 28 3.38 -9.09 16.66
CA GLY A 28 2.55 -9.84 15.71
C GLY A 28 1.97 -8.93 14.63
N ILE A 29 0.77 -9.25 14.19
CA ILE A 29 0.05 -8.52 13.13
C ILE A 29 -0.04 -7.01 13.42
N ILE A 30 -0.28 -6.62 14.67
CA ILE A 30 -0.36 -5.20 15.04
C ILE A 30 0.97 -4.48 14.79
N GLY A 31 2.09 -5.12 15.13
CA GLY A 31 3.43 -4.57 14.91
C GLY A 31 3.69 -4.33 13.41
N ILE A 32 3.36 -5.29 12.57
CA ILE A 32 3.51 -5.19 11.12
C ILE A 32 2.62 -4.10 10.53
N ARG A 33 1.34 -4.04 10.92
CA ARG A 33 0.43 -2.98 10.45
C ARG A 33 0.88 -1.58 10.89
N LEU A 34 1.43 -1.45 12.09
CA LEU A 34 2.03 -0.20 12.54
C LEU A 34 3.28 0.14 11.73
N ALA A 35 4.16 -0.84 11.46
CA ALA A 35 5.32 -0.64 10.61
C ALA A 35 4.91 -0.14 9.22
N GLN A 36 3.95 -0.79 8.57
CA GLN A 36 3.40 -0.37 7.28
C GLN A 36 2.78 1.03 7.35
N LYS A 37 2.17 1.41 8.47
CA LYS A 37 1.59 2.75 8.64
C LYS A 37 2.67 3.81 8.83
N TYR A 38 3.72 3.52 9.59
CA TYR A 38 4.85 4.42 9.74
C TYR A 38 5.75 4.48 8.50
N SER A 39 5.68 3.51 7.57
CA SER A 39 6.53 3.45 6.39
C SER A 39 6.43 4.66 5.45
N SER A 40 5.37 5.43 5.50
CA SER A 40 5.21 6.65 4.71
C SER A 40 5.34 7.96 5.53
N ARG A 41 5.59 7.84 6.82
CA ARG A 41 5.59 8.98 7.76
C ARG A 41 6.95 9.68 7.78
N ILE A 42 7.29 10.31 6.66
CA ILE A 42 8.52 11.12 6.52
C ILE A 42 8.55 12.33 7.45
N ASP A 43 7.41 12.75 8.01
CA ASP A 43 7.33 13.76 9.08
C ASP A 43 7.87 13.24 10.43
N MET A 44 7.91 11.94 10.62
CA MET A 44 8.32 11.28 11.87
C MET A 44 9.64 10.50 11.74
N LEU A 45 9.93 9.96 10.56
CA LEU A 45 11.05 9.07 10.27
C LEU A 45 11.91 9.61 9.13
N ASP A 46 13.12 9.09 9.03
CA ASP A 46 13.98 9.31 7.87
C ASP A 46 13.51 8.44 6.71
N VAL A 47 13.77 8.89 5.48
CA VAL A 47 13.28 8.24 4.25
C VAL A 47 13.78 6.79 4.15
N GLU A 48 15.02 6.50 4.54
CA GLU A 48 15.57 5.12 4.58
C GLU A 48 14.78 4.21 5.53
N ASN A 49 14.41 4.71 6.71
CA ASN A 49 13.60 3.97 7.68
C ASN A 49 12.18 3.74 7.15
N CYS A 50 11.63 4.68 6.38
CA CYS A 50 10.34 4.51 5.72
C CYS A 50 10.38 3.35 4.72
N PHE A 51 11.38 3.30 3.84
CA PHE A 51 11.55 2.17 2.91
C PHE A 51 11.76 0.84 3.63
N TYR A 52 12.59 0.81 4.67
CA TYR A 52 12.80 -0.39 5.46
C TYR A 52 11.50 -0.92 6.08
N LEU A 53 10.65 -0.04 6.61
CA LEU A 53 9.37 -0.43 7.20
C LEU A 53 8.34 -0.89 6.15
N SER A 54 8.45 -0.47 4.91
CA SER A 54 7.53 -0.86 3.84
C SER A 54 7.69 -2.31 3.39
N ASP A 55 8.85 -2.94 3.66
CA ASP A 55 9.12 -4.34 3.32
C ASP A 55 8.47 -5.35 4.31
N PHE A 56 7.97 -4.90 5.47
CA PHE A 56 7.32 -5.81 6.42
C PHE A 56 5.97 -6.30 5.90
N ASN A 57 5.79 -7.62 5.87
CA ASN A 57 4.58 -8.30 5.44
C ASN A 57 3.98 -9.18 6.55
N THR A 58 2.69 -9.43 6.47
CA THR A 58 1.96 -10.27 7.45
C THR A 58 2.33 -11.76 7.37
N SER A 59 2.96 -12.20 6.27
CA SER A 59 3.56 -13.53 6.14
C SER A 59 4.67 -13.82 7.16
N ASP A 60 5.28 -12.77 7.72
CA ASP A 60 6.38 -12.90 8.71
C ASP A 60 5.90 -13.32 10.11
N VAL A 61 4.59 -13.43 10.33
CA VAL A 61 3.98 -13.85 11.59
C VAL A 61 3.54 -15.29 11.52
N GLN A 62 3.95 -16.11 12.50
CA GLN A 62 3.43 -17.47 12.65
C GLN A 62 1.91 -17.46 12.87
N LYS A 63 1.20 -18.32 12.16
CA LYS A 63 -0.26 -18.47 12.22
C LYS A 63 -0.63 -19.84 12.73
N GLU A 64 -1.81 -19.90 13.35
CA GLU A 64 -2.42 -21.18 13.72
C GLU A 64 -3.14 -21.76 12.49
N ASP A 65 -2.97 -23.04 12.25
CA ASP A 65 -3.73 -23.76 11.25
C ASP A 65 -5.19 -23.90 11.74
N GLU A 66 -6.11 -23.32 11.00
CA GLU A 66 -7.54 -23.41 11.27
C GLU A 66 -8.24 -24.04 10.06
N HIS A 67 -9.10 -25.04 10.32
CA HIS A 67 -9.84 -25.74 9.27
C HIS A 67 -11.07 -24.94 8.84
N LEU A 68 -11.42 -25.02 7.54
CA LEU A 68 -12.53 -24.27 6.94
C LEU A 68 -13.84 -24.41 7.72
N LEU A 69 -14.23 -25.62 8.10
CA LEU A 69 -15.49 -25.85 8.83
C LEU A 69 -15.53 -25.24 10.23
N CYS A 70 -14.35 -25.05 10.86
CA CYS A 70 -14.27 -24.40 12.16
C CYS A 70 -14.45 -22.87 12.06
N LEU A 71 -14.15 -22.31 10.89
CA LEU A 71 -14.22 -20.88 10.62
C LEU A 71 -15.57 -20.44 10.07
N LEU A 72 -16.25 -21.31 9.30
CA LEU A 72 -17.51 -20.97 8.66
C LEU A 72 -18.67 -20.96 9.70
N PRO A 73 -19.60 -19.99 9.59
CA PRO A 73 -20.85 -20.05 10.32
C PRO A 73 -21.64 -21.33 9.98
N LYS A 74 -22.23 -22.00 10.99
CA LYS A 74 -22.90 -23.31 10.85
C LYS A 74 -23.94 -23.40 9.74
N HIS A 75 -24.58 -22.29 9.38
CA HIS A 75 -25.64 -22.20 8.36
C HIS A 75 -25.23 -21.33 7.17
N HIS A 76 -23.93 -21.18 6.90
CA HIS A 76 -23.49 -20.37 5.78
C HIS A 76 -23.93 -21.01 4.45
N PRO A 77 -24.52 -20.26 3.49
CA PRO A 77 -25.07 -20.79 2.24
C PRO A 77 -24.07 -21.62 1.43
N ILE A 78 -22.78 -21.30 1.51
CA ILE A 78 -21.71 -22.00 0.79
C ILE A 78 -21.67 -23.50 1.10
N LEU A 79 -22.01 -23.91 2.34
CA LEU A 79 -21.95 -25.31 2.76
C LEU A 79 -22.89 -26.22 1.96
N SER A 80 -23.99 -25.68 1.44
CA SER A 80 -24.93 -26.43 0.58
C SER A 80 -24.53 -26.46 -0.90
N GLN A 81 -23.65 -25.56 -1.32
CA GLN A 81 -23.25 -25.38 -2.72
C GLN A 81 -21.91 -26.01 -3.06
N VAL A 82 -21.05 -26.26 -2.05
CA VAL A 82 -19.74 -26.88 -2.22
C VAL A 82 -19.88 -28.40 -2.38
N GLU A 83 -19.21 -28.98 -3.35
CA GLU A 83 -19.04 -30.41 -3.53
C GLU A 83 -17.78 -30.90 -2.82
N TYR A 84 -16.69 -30.16 -2.96
CA TYR A 84 -15.39 -30.46 -2.38
C TYR A 84 -14.70 -29.18 -1.89
N TYR A 85 -13.92 -29.28 -0.83
CA TYR A 85 -13.06 -28.19 -0.33
C TYR A 85 -11.79 -28.76 0.31
N ASP A 86 -10.71 -28.01 0.22
CA ASP A 86 -9.48 -28.29 0.94
C ASP A 86 -9.65 -27.90 2.42
N ASN A 87 -9.30 -28.81 3.32
CA ASN A 87 -9.41 -28.55 4.77
C ASN A 87 -8.41 -27.52 5.25
N ASP A 88 -7.23 -27.49 4.62
CA ASP A 88 -6.13 -26.61 5.00
C ASP A 88 -6.13 -25.36 4.14
N SER A 89 -5.86 -24.21 4.75
CA SER A 89 -5.74 -22.98 4.00
C SER A 89 -4.45 -22.97 3.17
N TYR A 90 -4.55 -22.63 1.88
CA TYR A 90 -3.39 -22.52 0.99
C TYR A 90 -2.66 -21.20 1.11
N SER A 91 -3.29 -20.18 1.70
CA SER A 91 -2.71 -18.85 1.91
C SER A 91 -3.35 -18.17 3.11
N TYR A 92 -2.59 -17.25 3.70
CA TYR A 92 -3.03 -16.47 4.85
C TYR A 92 -2.73 -14.99 4.62
N SER A 93 -3.60 -14.14 5.12
CA SER A 93 -3.38 -12.70 5.16
C SER A 93 -3.98 -12.16 6.46
N ASP A 94 -3.14 -11.56 7.31
CA ASP A 94 -3.59 -11.00 8.59
C ASP A 94 -4.40 -12.00 9.45
N ILE A 95 -5.73 -11.82 9.45
CA ILE A 95 -6.71 -12.67 10.15
C ILE A 95 -7.54 -13.50 9.18
N ASN A 96 -7.23 -13.45 7.90
CA ASN A 96 -7.96 -14.16 6.86
C ASN A 96 -7.29 -15.48 6.52
N HIS A 97 -8.08 -16.49 6.25
CA HIS A 97 -7.68 -17.77 5.71
C HIS A 97 -8.31 -17.97 4.33
N LEU A 98 -7.54 -18.46 3.37
CA LEU A 98 -7.97 -18.72 2.01
C LEU A 98 -7.98 -20.23 1.75
N PHE A 99 -9.13 -20.74 1.34
CA PHE A 99 -9.34 -22.14 1.02
C PHE A 99 -9.75 -22.30 -0.43
N LYS A 100 -9.24 -23.35 -1.07
CA LYS A 100 -9.71 -23.77 -2.38
C LYS A 100 -10.91 -24.70 -2.19
N ALA A 101 -11.94 -24.53 -3.03
CA ALA A 101 -13.11 -25.37 -3.05
C ALA A 101 -13.66 -25.51 -4.46
N CYS A 102 -14.59 -26.45 -4.65
CA CYS A 102 -15.30 -26.67 -5.90
C CYS A 102 -16.81 -26.63 -5.64
N LEU A 103 -17.54 -25.85 -6.40
CA LEU A 103 -19.00 -25.83 -6.38
C LEU A 103 -19.55 -27.07 -7.08
N ARG A 104 -20.79 -27.45 -6.77
CA ARG A 104 -21.49 -28.61 -7.39
C ARG A 104 -21.65 -28.50 -8.91
N ASN A 105 -21.51 -27.31 -9.47
CA ASN A 105 -21.50 -27.09 -10.93
C ASN A 105 -20.10 -27.28 -11.57
N GLY A 106 -19.10 -27.69 -10.79
CA GLY A 106 -17.72 -27.90 -11.23
C GLY A 106 -16.86 -26.65 -11.25
N GLN A 107 -17.35 -25.49 -10.81
CA GLN A 107 -16.55 -24.27 -10.73
C GLN A 107 -15.63 -24.27 -9.52
N GLU A 108 -14.33 -24.09 -9.74
CA GLU A 108 -13.37 -23.91 -8.66
C GLU A 108 -13.43 -22.46 -8.12
N ILE A 109 -13.40 -22.37 -6.81
CA ILE A 109 -13.57 -21.12 -6.07
C ILE A 109 -12.50 -20.97 -4.98
N THR A 110 -12.28 -19.74 -4.59
CA THR A 110 -11.57 -19.37 -3.35
C THR A 110 -12.59 -18.93 -2.29
N ILE A 111 -12.48 -19.47 -1.10
CA ILE A 111 -13.24 -19.04 0.07
C ILE A 111 -12.27 -18.33 1.02
N LYS A 112 -12.43 -17.01 1.16
CA LYS A 112 -11.71 -16.18 2.12
C LYS A 112 -12.57 -16.02 3.37
N VAL A 113 -12.05 -16.44 4.52
CA VAL A 113 -12.79 -16.40 5.80
C VAL A 113 -12.00 -15.62 6.83
N ILE A 114 -12.68 -14.75 7.57
CA ILE A 114 -12.11 -14.06 8.73
C ILE A 114 -12.17 -14.99 9.94
N SER A 115 -11.02 -15.27 10.56
CA SER A 115 -10.96 -15.95 11.85
C SER A 115 -11.49 -15.03 12.96
N GLU A 116 -12.64 -15.37 13.55
CA GLU A 116 -13.19 -14.60 14.67
C GLU A 116 -12.25 -14.63 15.89
N LYS A 117 -11.55 -15.74 16.11
CA LYS A 117 -10.57 -15.88 17.19
C LYS A 117 -9.42 -14.88 16.98
N ALA A 118 -8.84 -14.85 15.78
CA ALA A 118 -7.75 -13.93 15.44
C ALA A 118 -8.22 -12.46 15.49
N ARG A 119 -9.43 -12.18 14.99
CA ARG A 119 -10.07 -10.85 15.07
C ARG A 119 -10.24 -10.37 16.51
N ASN A 120 -10.79 -11.22 17.37
CA ASN A 120 -11.02 -10.88 18.78
C ASN A 120 -9.71 -10.67 19.54
N LEU A 121 -8.70 -11.50 19.25
CA LEU A 121 -7.36 -11.33 19.81
C LEU A 121 -6.72 -10.01 19.36
N PHE A 122 -6.84 -9.68 18.08
CA PHE A 122 -6.34 -8.42 17.53
C PHE A 122 -7.02 -7.22 18.21
N LEU A 123 -8.34 -7.19 18.31
CA LEU A 123 -9.10 -6.10 18.94
C LEU A 123 -8.77 -5.95 20.42
N LYS A 124 -8.62 -7.06 21.16
CA LYS A 124 -8.19 -7.06 22.56
C LYS A 124 -6.77 -6.45 22.71
N ASN A 125 -5.87 -6.86 21.86
CA ASN A 125 -4.49 -6.36 21.87
C ASN A 125 -4.44 -4.86 21.52
N LEU A 126 -5.24 -4.43 20.56
CA LEU A 126 -5.36 -3.03 20.16
C LEU A 126 -5.95 -2.16 21.27
N ALA A 127 -6.96 -2.66 22.00
CA ALA A 127 -7.53 -1.98 23.17
C ALA A 127 -6.51 -1.81 24.30
N SER A 128 -5.68 -2.84 24.56
CA SER A 128 -4.56 -2.74 25.50
C SER A 128 -3.55 -1.70 25.05
N MET A 129 -3.17 -1.70 23.76
CA MET A 129 -2.25 -0.73 23.20
C MET A 129 -2.77 0.72 23.29
N LYS A 130 -4.09 0.93 23.14
CA LYS A 130 -4.72 2.24 23.35
C LYS A 130 -4.57 2.75 24.79
N GLN A 131 -4.69 1.86 25.78
CA GLN A 131 -4.42 2.21 27.18
C GLN A 131 -2.96 2.59 27.39
N ASP A 132 -2.04 1.82 26.80
CA ASP A 132 -0.60 2.10 26.85
C ASP A 132 -0.25 3.43 26.17
N ALA A 133 -0.87 3.72 25.03
CA ALA A 133 -0.72 5.00 24.33
C ALA A 133 -1.17 6.19 25.19
N LYS A 134 -2.27 6.06 25.95
CA LYS A 134 -2.71 7.08 26.93
C LYS A 134 -1.67 7.31 28.02
N LEU A 135 -1.08 6.26 28.56
CA LEU A 135 -0.02 6.38 29.56
C LEU A 135 1.23 7.08 28.96
N CYS A 136 1.60 6.70 27.74
CA CYS A 136 2.68 7.36 27.00
C CYS A 136 2.42 8.86 26.80
N SER A 137 1.22 9.24 26.42
CA SER A 137 0.86 10.64 26.18
C SER A 137 1.00 11.47 27.46
N TYR A 138 0.79 10.87 28.61
CA TYR A 138 0.93 11.54 29.91
C TYR A 138 2.39 11.62 30.40
N PHE A 139 3.14 10.50 30.33
CA PHE A 139 4.49 10.41 30.91
C PHE A 139 5.61 10.68 29.90
N MET A 140 5.38 10.46 28.60
CA MET A 140 6.40 10.54 27.53
C MET A 140 5.99 11.51 26.43
N LYS A 141 5.68 12.76 26.80
CA LYS A 141 5.15 13.80 25.92
C LYS A 141 5.96 14.03 24.64
N ASN A 142 7.29 13.93 24.72
CA ASN A 142 8.16 14.09 23.55
C ASN A 142 8.00 12.96 22.54
N LEU A 143 7.80 11.73 23.03
CA LEU A 143 7.58 10.56 22.18
C LEU A 143 6.20 10.65 21.50
N GLU A 144 5.17 11.02 22.27
CA GLU A 144 3.83 11.27 21.74
C GLU A 144 3.83 12.36 20.67
N LYS A 145 4.46 13.51 20.98
CA LYS A 145 4.54 14.63 20.02
C LYS A 145 5.23 14.21 18.72
N LYS A 146 6.28 13.39 18.80
CA LYS A 146 7.03 12.93 17.62
C LYS A 146 6.27 11.89 16.81
N PHE A 147 5.69 10.86 17.46
CA PHE A 147 5.11 9.70 16.77
C PHE A 147 3.60 9.71 16.69
N LYS A 148 2.93 10.74 17.25
CA LYS A 148 1.45 10.86 17.26
C LYS A 148 0.78 9.52 17.62
N ILE A 149 1.26 8.90 18.72
CA ILE A 149 0.98 7.49 19.05
C ILE A 149 -0.52 7.23 19.19
N MET A 150 -1.24 8.16 19.85
CA MET A 150 -2.70 8.04 20.02
C MET A 150 -3.42 8.04 18.69
N ASP A 151 -3.06 8.96 17.79
CA ASP A 151 -3.66 9.06 16.45
C ASP A 151 -3.35 7.81 15.63
N MET A 152 -2.11 7.28 15.71
CA MET A 152 -1.69 6.09 14.98
C MET A 152 -2.46 4.85 15.44
N VAL A 153 -2.66 4.68 16.75
CA VAL A 153 -3.44 3.55 17.30
C VAL A 153 -4.92 3.68 16.92
N GLU A 154 -5.49 4.89 16.98
CA GLU A 154 -6.88 5.11 16.60
C GLU A 154 -7.12 4.92 15.10
N ASN A 155 -6.23 5.43 14.27
CA ASN A 155 -6.26 5.19 12.82
C ASN A 155 -6.15 3.70 12.47
N LEU A 156 -5.28 2.94 13.20
CA LEU A 156 -5.19 1.49 13.01
C LEU A 156 -6.50 0.79 13.38
N ARG A 157 -7.20 1.27 14.42
CA ARG A 157 -8.51 0.73 14.82
C ARG A 157 -9.55 0.93 13.71
N LEU A 158 -9.66 2.16 13.19
CA LEU A 158 -10.62 2.50 12.12
C LEU A 158 -10.36 1.71 10.84
N GLU A 159 -9.10 1.63 10.41
CA GLU A 159 -8.73 0.84 9.22
C GLU A 159 -9.01 -0.66 9.42
N SER A 160 -8.83 -1.16 10.64
CA SER A 160 -9.10 -2.57 10.94
C SER A 160 -10.59 -2.89 10.90
N GLU A 161 -11.45 -2.00 11.36
CA GLU A 161 -12.91 -2.17 11.26
C GLU A 161 -13.38 -2.28 9.80
N ILE A 162 -12.77 -1.48 8.89
CA ILE A 162 -13.05 -1.56 7.46
C ILE A 162 -12.59 -2.92 6.89
N LYS A 163 -11.36 -3.33 7.23
CA LYS A 163 -10.78 -4.59 6.75
C LYS A 163 -11.47 -5.84 7.30
N PHE A 164 -12.06 -5.75 8.49
CA PHE A 164 -12.78 -6.87 9.12
C PHE A 164 -14.23 -7.01 8.63
N ASN A 165 -14.57 -6.37 7.52
CA ASN A 165 -15.84 -6.52 6.84
C ASN A 165 -15.59 -6.76 5.34
N LEU A 166 -15.67 -8.01 4.92
CA LEU A 166 -15.41 -8.42 3.54
C LEU A 166 -16.43 -7.85 2.55
N ASN A 167 -17.59 -7.36 3.00
CA ASN A 167 -18.50 -6.60 2.12
C ASN A 167 -17.84 -5.33 1.58
N ASN A 168 -16.86 -4.73 2.28
CA ASN A 168 -16.12 -3.59 1.76
C ASN A 168 -15.21 -4.01 0.61
N GLU A 169 -14.58 -5.19 0.70
CA GLU A 169 -13.75 -5.72 -0.39
C GLU A 169 -14.59 -5.98 -1.64
N ILE A 170 -15.81 -6.52 -1.48
CA ILE A 170 -16.75 -6.73 -2.59
C ILE A 170 -17.05 -5.39 -3.28
N LYS A 171 -17.51 -4.40 -2.51
CA LYS A 171 -17.87 -3.06 -3.04
C LYS A 171 -16.68 -2.38 -3.73
N CYS A 172 -15.51 -2.41 -3.12
CA CYS A 172 -14.32 -1.80 -3.68
C CYS A 172 -13.84 -2.51 -4.95
N THR A 173 -13.93 -3.85 -5.00
CA THR A 173 -13.59 -4.62 -6.21
C THR A 173 -14.54 -4.29 -7.36
N GLU A 174 -15.84 -4.23 -7.12
CA GLU A 174 -16.81 -3.85 -8.15
C GLU A 174 -16.56 -2.41 -8.63
N LEU A 175 -16.30 -1.46 -7.72
CA LEU A 175 -15.97 -0.09 -8.08
C LEU A 175 -14.73 -0.01 -9.00
N MET A 176 -13.68 -0.78 -8.70
CA MET A 176 -12.48 -0.83 -9.54
C MET A 176 -12.77 -1.46 -10.93
N LYS A 177 -13.67 -2.44 -11.00
CA LYS A 177 -14.15 -3.01 -12.26
C LYS A 177 -14.92 -1.98 -13.08
N ASP A 178 -15.83 -1.25 -12.45
CA ASP A 178 -16.64 -0.20 -13.12
C ASP A 178 -15.72 0.85 -13.76
N PHE A 179 -14.69 1.31 -13.04
CA PHE A 179 -13.70 2.23 -13.63
C PHE A 179 -12.90 1.60 -14.75
N LYS A 180 -12.47 0.34 -14.61
CA LYS A 180 -11.79 -0.34 -15.70
C LYS A 180 -12.67 -0.42 -16.96
N ASP A 181 -13.98 -0.67 -16.82
CA ASP A 181 -14.91 -0.77 -17.92
C ASP A 181 -15.24 0.61 -18.52
N GLU A 182 -15.33 1.66 -17.70
CA GLU A 182 -15.47 3.05 -18.13
C GLU A 182 -14.28 3.51 -18.99
N TYR A 183 -13.05 3.11 -18.59
CA TYR A 183 -11.81 3.50 -19.27
C TYR A 183 -11.19 2.35 -20.07
N LYS A 184 -12.02 1.46 -20.62
CA LYS A 184 -11.59 0.24 -21.35
C LYS A 184 -10.61 0.49 -22.50
N ASP A 185 -10.65 1.68 -23.12
CA ASP A 185 -9.76 2.05 -24.22
C ASP A 185 -8.32 2.38 -23.78
N PHE A 186 -8.08 2.45 -22.46
CA PHE A 186 -6.73 2.58 -21.94
C PHE A 186 -5.97 1.26 -22.02
N LYS A 187 -4.99 1.18 -22.93
CA LYS A 187 -4.23 -0.04 -23.21
C LYS A 187 -3.59 -0.72 -22.01
N GLY A 188 -3.35 0.02 -20.91
CA GLY A 188 -2.89 -0.57 -19.65
C GLY A 188 -3.89 -1.55 -19.03
N PHE A 189 -5.19 -1.38 -19.31
CA PHE A 189 -6.25 -2.22 -18.73
C PHE A 189 -6.49 -3.54 -19.46
N ASP A 190 -5.86 -3.78 -20.60
CA ASP A 190 -6.01 -5.03 -21.36
C ASP A 190 -5.63 -6.26 -20.51
N ARG A 191 -4.60 -6.11 -19.68
CA ARG A 191 -4.11 -7.18 -18.80
C ARG A 191 -4.72 -7.17 -17.40
N LEU A 192 -5.37 -6.06 -16.98
CA LEU A 192 -5.94 -5.94 -15.64
C LEU A 192 -7.18 -6.82 -15.49
N LYS A 193 -7.23 -7.60 -14.44
CA LYS A 193 -8.37 -8.41 -14.04
C LYS A 193 -8.66 -8.26 -12.55
N PHE A 194 -9.90 -8.55 -12.21
CA PHE A 194 -10.38 -8.71 -10.84
C PHE A 194 -11.14 -10.02 -10.77
N ALA A 195 -10.98 -10.78 -9.68
CA ALA A 195 -11.69 -12.02 -9.48
C ALA A 195 -13.22 -11.80 -9.56
N HIS A 196 -13.91 -12.74 -10.19
CA HIS A 196 -15.36 -12.76 -10.11
C HIS A 196 -15.80 -13.10 -8.68
N ILE A 197 -16.64 -12.27 -8.07
CA ILE A 197 -17.13 -12.46 -6.70
C ILE A 197 -18.56 -13.00 -6.75
N TYR A 198 -18.80 -14.10 -6.03
CA TYR A 198 -20.12 -14.68 -5.83
C TYR A 198 -20.81 -14.02 -4.63
N ALA A 199 -21.38 -12.84 -4.84
CA ALA A 199 -21.95 -12.02 -3.78
C ALA A 199 -23.05 -12.76 -2.99
N TYR A 200 -23.84 -13.61 -3.65
CA TYR A 200 -24.91 -14.41 -3.02
C TYR A 200 -24.37 -15.52 -2.09
N LEU A 201 -23.10 -15.90 -2.24
CA LEU A 201 -22.38 -16.85 -1.37
C LEU A 201 -21.45 -16.13 -0.39
N SER A 202 -21.43 -14.81 -0.38
CA SER A 202 -20.54 -14.01 0.45
C SER A 202 -21.28 -13.32 1.60
N SER A 203 -20.53 -12.91 2.62
CA SER A 203 -21.04 -12.20 3.80
C SER A 203 -19.96 -11.29 4.38
N ALA A 204 -20.25 -10.61 5.49
CA ALA A 204 -19.27 -9.77 6.17
C ALA A 204 -17.98 -10.50 6.59
N ASN A 205 -18.06 -11.81 6.87
CA ASN A 205 -16.93 -12.61 7.35
C ASN A 205 -16.45 -13.66 6.34
N VAL A 206 -17.15 -13.82 5.21
CA VAL A 206 -16.84 -14.83 4.19
C VAL A 206 -16.94 -14.20 2.81
N LEU A 207 -15.89 -14.25 2.01
CA LEU A 207 -15.90 -13.82 0.61
C LEU A 207 -15.63 -15.02 -0.27
N VAL A 208 -16.51 -15.24 -1.24
CA VAL A 208 -16.40 -16.32 -2.22
C VAL A 208 -16.11 -15.71 -3.59
N SER A 209 -15.01 -16.10 -4.20
CA SER A 209 -14.60 -15.66 -5.53
C SER A 209 -14.16 -16.82 -6.41
N GLU A 210 -14.04 -16.58 -7.71
CA GLU A 210 -13.39 -17.56 -8.60
C GLU A 210 -11.98 -17.89 -8.12
N TYR A 211 -11.55 -19.12 -8.35
CA TYR A 211 -10.17 -19.50 -8.12
C TYR A 211 -9.27 -19.01 -9.26
N ILE A 212 -8.23 -18.24 -8.93
CA ILE A 212 -7.30 -17.69 -9.90
C ILE A 212 -6.13 -18.66 -10.09
N TYR A 213 -5.97 -19.19 -11.30
CA TYR A 213 -4.77 -19.95 -11.67
C TYR A 213 -3.64 -18.97 -11.99
N GLY A 214 -2.78 -18.76 -11.02
CA GLY A 214 -1.70 -17.79 -11.12
C GLY A 214 -0.75 -17.85 -9.93
N THR A 215 0.27 -17.01 -9.97
CA THR A 215 1.31 -16.93 -8.95
C THR A 215 1.44 -15.47 -8.47
N HIS A 216 1.59 -15.27 -7.18
CA HIS A 216 1.81 -13.94 -6.62
C HIS A 216 3.14 -13.33 -7.10
N PHE A 217 3.18 -12.02 -7.29
CA PHE A 217 4.40 -11.31 -7.71
C PHE A 217 5.56 -11.52 -6.74
N CYS A 218 5.31 -11.58 -5.42
CA CYS A 218 6.35 -11.87 -4.43
C CYS A 218 6.99 -13.26 -4.67
N GLN A 219 6.19 -14.29 -4.94
CA GLN A 219 6.69 -15.61 -5.23
C GLN A 219 7.43 -15.68 -6.58
N LEU A 220 6.88 -15.03 -7.62
CA LEU A 220 7.56 -14.93 -8.92
C LEU A 220 8.91 -14.18 -8.82
N GLU A 221 9.00 -13.18 -7.95
CA GLU A 221 10.23 -12.44 -7.68
C GLU A 221 11.26 -13.35 -7.00
N GLU A 222 10.89 -14.07 -5.95
CA GLU A 222 11.74 -15.05 -5.26
C GLU A 222 12.25 -16.15 -6.22
N GLU A 223 11.38 -16.63 -7.12
CA GLU A 223 11.71 -17.60 -8.17
C GLU A 223 12.46 -16.98 -9.37
N ARG A 224 12.70 -15.67 -9.39
CA ARG A 224 13.30 -14.91 -10.50
C ARG A 224 12.56 -15.04 -11.83
N ARG A 225 11.25 -15.19 -11.77
CA ARG A 225 10.35 -15.36 -12.93
C ARG A 225 9.52 -14.12 -13.23
N LEU A 226 9.46 -13.14 -12.30
CA LEU A 226 8.75 -11.88 -12.51
C LEU A 226 9.49 -11.02 -13.55
N SER A 227 8.82 -10.66 -14.63
CA SER A 227 9.41 -9.84 -15.68
C SER A 227 9.26 -8.34 -15.37
N TYR A 228 10.20 -7.53 -15.88
CA TYR A 228 10.07 -6.08 -15.79
C TYR A 228 8.81 -5.56 -16.50
N LYS A 229 8.37 -6.22 -17.57
CA LYS A 229 7.14 -5.85 -18.29
C LYS A 229 5.92 -5.96 -17.37
N ASP A 230 5.82 -7.02 -16.58
CA ASP A 230 4.68 -7.22 -15.67
C ASP A 230 4.64 -6.15 -14.59
N VAL A 231 5.80 -5.80 -14.04
CA VAL A 231 5.94 -4.68 -13.08
C VAL A 231 5.60 -3.35 -13.73
N PHE A 232 6.09 -3.08 -14.95
CA PHE A 232 5.82 -1.86 -15.68
C PHE A 232 4.34 -1.67 -16.00
N ASP A 233 3.66 -2.74 -16.47
CA ASP A 233 2.23 -2.72 -16.73
C ASP A 233 1.44 -2.45 -15.44
N THR A 234 1.84 -3.06 -14.31
CA THR A 234 1.24 -2.81 -12.99
C THR A 234 1.40 -1.34 -12.56
N ILE A 235 2.59 -0.78 -12.71
CA ILE A 235 2.88 0.63 -12.40
C ILE A 235 2.00 1.53 -13.26
N LYS A 236 1.92 1.27 -14.55
CA LYS A 236 1.10 2.02 -15.51
C LYS A 236 -0.38 2.01 -15.11
N ILE A 237 -0.91 0.85 -14.75
CA ILE A 237 -2.30 0.69 -14.28
C ILE A 237 -2.53 1.52 -13.01
N GLN A 238 -1.69 1.36 -11.99
CA GLN A 238 -1.86 2.05 -10.71
C GLN A 238 -1.74 3.57 -10.86
N LEU A 239 -0.79 4.06 -11.66
CA LEU A 239 -0.62 5.49 -11.92
C LEU A 239 -1.81 6.08 -12.70
N PHE A 240 -2.45 5.31 -13.58
CA PHE A 240 -3.68 5.73 -14.22
C PHE A 240 -4.82 5.89 -13.21
N PHE A 241 -5.00 4.95 -12.31
CA PHE A 241 -5.96 5.07 -11.21
C PHE A 241 -5.67 6.30 -10.34
N ILE A 242 -4.41 6.53 -9.97
CA ILE A 242 -4.00 7.69 -9.16
C ILE A 242 -4.28 9.01 -9.91
N PHE A 243 -3.75 9.17 -11.12
CA PHE A 243 -3.69 10.49 -11.76
C PHE A 243 -4.84 10.79 -12.72
N LYS A 244 -5.50 9.77 -13.28
CA LYS A 244 -6.65 9.98 -14.15
C LYS A 244 -7.96 9.85 -13.39
N ILE A 245 -8.13 8.80 -12.60
CA ILE A 245 -9.39 8.52 -11.90
C ILE A 245 -9.45 9.26 -10.56
N GLY A 246 -8.31 9.39 -9.86
CA GLY A 246 -8.25 9.98 -8.51
C GLY A 246 -8.64 9.00 -7.42
N MET A 247 -8.76 7.70 -7.76
CA MET A 247 -8.95 6.61 -6.81
C MET A 247 -7.94 5.51 -7.09
N TYR A 248 -7.43 4.87 -6.04
CA TYR A 248 -6.38 3.88 -6.23
C TYR A 248 -6.35 2.83 -5.11
N HIS A 249 -5.71 1.71 -5.41
CA HIS A 249 -5.48 0.65 -4.43
C HIS A 249 -4.39 1.07 -3.43
N GLY A 250 -4.78 1.38 -2.19
CA GLY A 250 -3.90 1.95 -1.17
C GLY A 250 -2.87 0.98 -0.56
N ASN A 251 -2.88 -0.30 -0.96
CA ASN A 251 -1.97 -1.32 -0.44
C ASN A 251 -1.49 -2.29 -1.53
N LEU A 252 -1.12 -1.78 -2.71
CA LEU A 252 -0.73 -2.57 -3.88
C LEU A 252 0.76 -2.97 -3.80
N HIS A 253 1.11 -3.85 -2.87
CA HIS A 253 2.42 -4.50 -2.81
C HIS A 253 2.42 -5.83 -3.58
N MET A 254 3.59 -6.42 -3.81
CA MET A 254 3.75 -7.66 -4.60
C MET A 254 2.89 -8.85 -4.11
N GLY A 255 2.54 -8.91 -2.83
CA GLY A 255 1.67 -9.94 -2.27
C GLY A 255 0.19 -9.77 -2.63
N ASN A 256 -0.22 -8.58 -3.09
CA ASN A 256 -1.60 -8.29 -3.51
C ASN A 256 -1.75 -8.24 -5.04
N ILE A 257 -0.78 -8.79 -5.77
CA ILE A 257 -0.80 -8.88 -7.23
C ILE A 257 -0.52 -10.33 -7.63
N MET A 258 -1.36 -10.89 -8.49
CA MET A 258 -1.12 -12.21 -9.10
C MET A 258 -0.97 -12.08 -10.61
N LEU A 259 -0.08 -12.89 -11.18
CA LEU A 259 0.04 -13.11 -12.61
C LEU A 259 -0.59 -14.46 -12.95
N SER A 260 -1.60 -14.46 -13.81
CA SER A 260 -2.19 -15.70 -14.29
C SER A 260 -1.29 -16.38 -15.33
N GLU A 261 -1.53 -17.66 -15.58
CA GLU A 261 -0.84 -18.42 -16.64
C GLU A 261 -1.06 -17.82 -18.04
N LYS A 262 -2.15 -17.05 -18.22
CA LYS A 262 -2.47 -16.31 -19.45
C LYS A 262 -1.76 -14.96 -19.54
N GLY A 263 -0.99 -14.57 -18.53
CA GLY A 263 -0.33 -13.26 -18.47
C GLY A 263 -1.26 -12.12 -18.06
N GLU A 264 -2.39 -12.39 -17.45
CA GLU A 264 -3.30 -11.40 -16.88
C GLU A 264 -2.85 -11.00 -15.47
N ILE A 265 -2.98 -9.72 -15.13
CA ILE A 265 -2.58 -9.14 -13.85
C ILE A 265 -3.83 -8.97 -12.98
N TYR A 266 -3.91 -9.70 -11.89
CA TYR A 266 -5.00 -9.61 -10.93
C TYR A 266 -4.62 -8.72 -9.75
N PHE A 267 -5.44 -7.71 -9.46
CA PHE A 267 -5.36 -6.95 -8.22
C PHE A 267 -6.24 -7.62 -7.17
N LEU A 268 -5.64 -7.94 -6.02
CA LEU A 268 -6.26 -8.66 -4.92
C LEU A 268 -6.39 -7.76 -3.69
N ASP A 269 -7.22 -8.17 -2.72
CA ASP A 269 -7.40 -7.48 -1.43
C ASP A 269 -7.79 -5.99 -1.59
N CYS A 270 -8.74 -5.72 -2.50
CA CYS A 270 -9.20 -4.37 -2.86
C CYS A 270 -9.98 -3.66 -1.73
N ASN A 271 -9.87 -4.05 -0.47
CA ASN A 271 -10.58 -3.48 0.66
C ASN A 271 -10.09 -2.09 1.11
N ASN A 272 -8.99 -1.60 0.53
CA ASN A 272 -8.37 -0.32 0.85
C ASN A 272 -8.23 0.56 -0.40
N ILE A 273 -9.37 1.02 -0.93
CA ILE A 273 -9.39 2.02 -1.99
C ILE A 273 -9.33 3.41 -1.37
N ILE A 274 -8.43 4.23 -1.85
CA ILE A 274 -8.20 5.59 -1.37
C ILE A 274 -8.67 6.57 -2.44
N ASN A 275 -9.48 7.55 -2.03
CA ASN A 275 -9.83 8.72 -2.84
C ASN A 275 -8.76 9.79 -2.65
N LEU A 276 -8.31 10.38 -3.74
CA LEU A 276 -7.34 11.45 -3.77
C LEU A 276 -8.03 12.75 -4.16
N SER A 277 -7.87 13.79 -3.35
CA SER A 277 -8.39 15.12 -3.67
C SER A 277 -7.71 15.68 -4.92
N ASP A 278 -8.45 16.48 -5.69
CA ASP A 278 -7.95 17.03 -6.96
C ASP A 278 -6.69 17.86 -6.79
N ASP A 279 -6.63 18.72 -5.76
CA ASP A 279 -5.47 19.55 -5.46
C ASP A 279 -4.23 18.70 -5.07
N MET A 280 -4.41 17.64 -4.30
CA MET A 280 -3.32 16.70 -3.99
C MET A 280 -2.84 15.96 -5.25
N ARG A 281 -3.78 15.47 -6.04
CA ARG A 281 -3.51 14.78 -7.31
C ARG A 281 -2.72 15.66 -8.27
N GLU A 282 -3.20 16.89 -8.49
CA GLU A 282 -2.54 17.84 -9.39
C GLU A 282 -1.17 18.30 -8.87
N GLY A 283 -1.05 18.55 -7.57
CA GLY A 283 0.20 19.01 -6.97
C GLY A 283 1.31 17.94 -7.08
N ILE A 284 1.01 16.68 -6.72
CA ILE A 284 1.99 15.59 -6.88
C ILE A 284 2.28 15.31 -8.35
N PHE A 285 1.27 15.42 -9.24
CA PHE A 285 1.49 15.27 -10.68
C PHE A 285 2.45 16.34 -11.23
N LYS A 286 2.30 17.62 -10.82
CA LYS A 286 3.21 18.72 -11.19
C LYS A 286 4.65 18.43 -10.74
N ILE A 287 4.84 17.99 -9.49
CA ILE A 287 6.17 17.67 -8.95
C ILE A 287 6.80 16.51 -9.75
N LEU A 288 6.09 15.41 -9.92
CA LEU A 288 6.61 14.26 -10.69
C LEU A 288 6.92 14.63 -12.14
N LYS A 289 6.07 15.44 -12.78
CA LYS A 289 6.30 15.95 -14.13
C LYS A 289 7.59 16.80 -14.21
N SER A 290 7.86 17.64 -13.20
CA SER A 290 9.08 18.44 -13.11
C SER A 290 10.31 17.55 -12.93
N ILE A 291 10.24 16.53 -12.07
CA ILE A 291 11.32 15.53 -11.92
C ILE A 291 11.62 14.83 -13.25
N LEU A 292 10.58 14.37 -13.96
CA LEU A 292 10.72 13.66 -15.22
C LEU A 292 11.27 14.53 -16.38
N ARG A 293 11.07 15.86 -16.30
CA ARG A 293 11.58 16.83 -17.26
C ARG A 293 12.97 17.38 -16.89
N TYR A 294 13.50 16.96 -15.73
CA TYR A 294 14.74 17.50 -15.17
C TYR A 294 14.68 19.01 -14.89
N ASP A 295 13.49 19.53 -14.60
CA ASP A 295 13.22 20.92 -14.23
C ASP A 295 12.88 20.99 -12.74
N TYR A 296 13.89 21.20 -11.91
CA TYR A 296 13.76 21.10 -10.45
C TYR A 296 13.44 22.43 -9.77
N ASN A 297 13.53 23.55 -10.50
CA ASN A 297 13.43 24.89 -9.92
C ASN A 297 12.04 25.17 -9.32
N GLU A 298 10.98 24.63 -9.93
CA GLU A 298 9.61 24.82 -9.48
C GLU A 298 9.16 23.82 -8.39
N ILE A 299 9.94 22.79 -8.13
CA ILE A 299 9.57 21.76 -7.13
C ILE A 299 9.31 22.38 -5.74
N PRO A 300 10.14 23.29 -5.20
CA PRO A 300 9.88 23.91 -3.90
C PRO A 300 8.56 24.67 -3.84
N ASN A 301 8.18 25.36 -4.92
CA ASN A 301 6.92 26.08 -5.03
C ASN A 301 5.73 25.10 -5.02
N PHE A 302 5.79 24.01 -5.80
CA PHE A 302 4.73 23.00 -5.81
C PHE A 302 4.60 22.27 -4.47
N ILE A 303 5.71 22.01 -3.77
CA ILE A 303 5.69 21.45 -2.41
C ILE A 303 4.99 22.42 -1.45
N GLN A 304 5.27 23.73 -1.56
CA GLN A 304 4.60 24.76 -0.75
C GLN A 304 3.10 24.88 -1.07
N GLU A 305 2.67 24.67 -2.33
CA GLU A 305 1.25 24.61 -2.70
C GLU A 305 0.53 23.45 -2.00
N LEU A 306 1.18 22.32 -1.83
CA LEU A 306 0.64 21.14 -1.13
C LEU A 306 0.64 21.28 0.40
N SER A 307 1.42 22.20 0.95
CA SER A 307 1.53 22.40 2.38
C SER A 307 0.32 23.13 2.94
N ILE A 308 -0.21 22.64 4.07
CA ILE A 308 -1.24 23.35 4.84
C ILE A 308 -0.68 24.57 5.58
N LYS A 309 0.64 24.63 5.73
CA LYS A 309 1.34 25.73 6.39
C LYS A 309 2.41 26.28 5.44
N ARG A 310 2.21 27.51 5.01
CA ARG A 310 3.21 28.24 4.20
C ARG A 310 4.41 28.64 5.04
N ILE A 311 5.59 28.61 4.44
CA ILE A 311 6.84 29.10 5.03
C ILE A 311 7.26 30.42 4.36
N ASP A 312 8.17 31.15 5.01
CA ASP A 312 8.71 32.40 4.46
C ASP A 312 9.70 32.16 3.31
N SER A 313 10.06 33.23 2.61
CA SER A 313 10.95 33.16 1.44
C SER A 313 12.35 32.67 1.78
N ALA A 314 12.88 32.94 2.98
CA ALA A 314 14.19 32.47 3.38
C ALA A 314 14.19 30.95 3.60
N SER A 315 13.17 30.43 4.27
CA SER A 315 12.93 29.00 4.45
C SER A 315 12.69 28.30 3.11
N LEU A 316 11.93 28.91 2.18
CA LEU A 316 11.70 28.37 0.85
C LEU A 316 13.01 28.28 0.03
N ASN A 317 13.89 29.30 0.12
CA ASN A 317 15.22 29.24 -0.49
C ASN A 317 16.06 28.09 0.08
N SER A 318 15.96 27.80 1.38
CA SER A 318 16.64 26.65 1.98
C SER A 318 16.14 25.34 1.39
N VAL A 319 14.83 25.19 1.20
CA VAL A 319 14.24 24.02 0.51
C VAL A 319 14.77 23.92 -0.93
N SER A 320 14.88 25.05 -1.66
CA SER A 320 15.39 25.06 -3.04
C SER A 320 16.84 24.54 -3.12
N VAL A 321 17.69 24.97 -2.20
CA VAL A 321 19.09 24.48 -2.12
C VAL A 321 19.16 22.98 -1.80
N GLU A 322 18.28 22.49 -0.90
CA GLU A 322 18.21 21.06 -0.59
C GLU A 322 17.72 20.25 -1.79
N VAL A 323 16.68 20.70 -2.48
CA VAL A 323 16.14 20.06 -3.70
C VAL A 323 17.20 19.98 -4.79
N GLU A 324 17.94 21.07 -5.04
CA GLU A 324 19.05 21.09 -6.02
C GLU A 324 20.12 20.02 -5.68
N LYS A 325 20.46 19.86 -4.40
CA LYS A 325 21.41 18.83 -3.96
C LYS A 325 20.88 17.40 -4.20
N ILE A 326 19.58 17.17 -3.92
CA ILE A 326 18.93 15.86 -4.11
C ILE A 326 19.01 15.43 -5.57
N PHE A 327 18.80 16.35 -6.53
CA PHE A 327 18.76 16.03 -7.95
C PHE A 327 20.09 16.21 -8.69
N ARG A 328 21.18 16.54 -8.01
CA ARG A 328 22.48 16.82 -8.65
C ARG A 328 22.95 15.71 -9.60
N ASP A 329 22.82 14.45 -9.16
CA ASP A 329 23.30 13.27 -9.91
C ASP A 329 22.13 12.38 -10.39
N PHE A 330 20.94 12.97 -10.53
CA PHE A 330 19.74 12.22 -10.88
C PHE A 330 19.65 11.91 -12.37
N LYS A 331 20.03 12.88 -13.23
CA LYS A 331 19.84 12.74 -14.68
C LYS A 331 20.66 11.58 -15.25
N GLY A 332 19.98 10.62 -15.87
CA GLY A 332 20.60 9.43 -16.45
C GLY A 332 20.99 8.35 -15.43
N ALA A 333 20.70 8.54 -14.16
CA ALA A 333 20.99 7.54 -13.12
C ALA A 333 20.02 6.34 -13.19
N THR A 334 20.48 5.20 -12.68
CA THR A 334 19.71 3.96 -12.58
C THR A 334 19.04 3.84 -11.20
N LEU A 335 18.04 2.92 -11.06
CA LEU A 335 17.33 2.69 -9.81
C LEU A 335 18.26 2.29 -8.64
N GLU A 336 19.32 1.52 -8.89
CA GLU A 336 20.32 1.15 -7.86
C GLU A 336 21.19 2.33 -7.39
N LYS A 337 21.12 3.47 -8.10
CA LYS A 337 21.84 4.70 -7.78
C LYS A 337 20.87 5.81 -7.40
N ASN A 338 21.11 7.04 -7.86
CA ASN A 338 20.24 8.19 -7.59
C ASN A 338 19.06 8.34 -8.59
N GLY A 339 18.75 7.33 -9.41
CA GLY A 339 17.64 7.35 -10.38
C GLY A 339 16.26 7.02 -9.79
N LYS A 340 16.10 7.03 -8.47
CA LYS A 340 14.86 6.74 -7.75
C LYS A 340 13.98 7.98 -7.69
N ILE A 341 12.89 7.97 -8.45
CA ILE A 341 11.97 9.12 -8.60
C ILE A 341 11.22 9.40 -7.31
N ILE A 342 10.64 8.34 -6.71
CA ILE A 342 9.81 8.46 -5.53
C ILE A 342 10.67 8.73 -4.29
N THR A 343 11.83 8.09 -4.18
CA THR A 343 12.80 8.40 -3.12
C THR A 343 13.17 9.88 -3.13
N ASN A 344 13.48 10.45 -4.30
CA ASN A 344 13.84 11.86 -4.41
C ASN A 344 12.65 12.81 -4.18
N LEU A 345 11.43 12.38 -4.54
CA LEU A 345 10.21 13.08 -4.15
C LEU A 345 10.07 13.12 -2.61
N LEU A 346 10.24 11.98 -1.92
CA LEU A 346 10.16 11.92 -0.46
C LEU A 346 11.22 12.81 0.21
N LEU A 347 12.45 12.79 -0.29
CA LEU A 347 13.53 13.66 0.20
C LEU A 347 13.20 15.13 0.01
N SER A 348 12.61 15.51 -1.12
CA SER A 348 12.20 16.89 -1.40
C SER A 348 11.07 17.34 -0.47
N LEU A 349 10.07 16.50 -0.22
CA LEU A 349 9.01 16.75 0.76
C LEU A 349 9.58 16.84 2.19
N LYS A 350 10.57 16.00 2.52
CA LYS A 350 11.27 16.03 3.82
C LYS A 350 12.01 17.35 4.01
N ALA A 351 12.63 17.90 2.96
CA ALA A 351 13.24 19.23 3.01
C ALA A 351 12.20 20.30 3.38
N GLY A 352 11.00 20.24 2.79
CA GLY A 352 9.89 21.12 3.18
C GLY A 352 9.48 20.98 4.64
N LEU A 353 9.32 19.75 5.13
CA LEU A 353 9.00 19.44 6.54
C LEU A 353 10.08 19.99 7.51
N ASN A 354 11.36 19.82 7.18
CA ASN A 354 12.48 20.29 7.99
C ASN A 354 12.50 21.83 8.09
N ASN A 355 11.95 22.52 7.09
CA ASN A 355 11.83 23.97 7.04
C ASN A 355 10.47 24.49 7.52
N GLY A 356 9.63 23.63 8.13
CA GLY A 356 8.40 24.02 8.83
C GLY A 356 7.12 23.89 8.03
N MET A 357 7.13 23.28 6.85
CA MET A 357 5.93 22.89 6.13
C MET A 357 5.21 21.75 6.86
N GLU A 358 3.90 21.64 6.64
CA GLU A 358 3.06 20.56 7.18
C GLU A 358 2.15 20.06 6.08
N PHE A 359 1.91 18.71 6.03
CA PHE A 359 1.12 18.10 4.98
C PHE A 359 -0.09 17.32 5.54
N ARG A 360 -1.13 17.19 4.71
CA ARG A 360 -2.32 16.38 5.04
C ARG A 360 -1.98 14.88 5.09
N GLU A 361 -2.72 14.12 5.90
CA GLU A 361 -2.58 12.65 6.03
C GLU A 361 -2.73 11.92 4.70
N GLU A 362 -3.54 12.45 3.79
CA GLU A 362 -3.75 11.94 2.44
C GLU A 362 -2.44 11.78 1.64
N LEU A 363 -1.50 12.74 1.79
CA LEU A 363 -0.19 12.68 1.15
C LEU A 363 0.57 11.41 1.56
N TYR A 364 0.61 11.09 2.85
CA TYR A 364 1.37 9.93 3.32
C TYR A 364 0.81 8.59 2.79
N SER A 365 -0.51 8.50 2.62
CA SER A 365 -1.14 7.33 2.00
C SER A 365 -0.76 7.18 0.52
N LEU A 366 -0.72 8.29 -0.21
CA LEU A 366 -0.27 8.31 -1.61
C LEU A 366 1.21 7.94 -1.73
N LEU A 367 2.07 8.53 -0.89
CA LEU A 367 3.51 8.24 -0.89
C LEU A 367 3.77 6.75 -0.66
N ARG A 368 3.06 6.10 0.27
CA ARG A 368 3.17 4.65 0.50
C ARG A 368 2.86 3.85 -0.76
N SER A 369 1.78 4.21 -1.47
CA SER A 369 1.43 3.54 -2.72
C SER A 369 2.50 3.72 -3.78
N LEU A 370 3.03 4.92 -3.95
CA LEU A 370 4.10 5.22 -4.90
C LEU A 370 5.42 4.50 -4.54
N MET A 371 5.75 4.41 -3.24
CA MET A 371 6.92 3.67 -2.76
C MET A 371 6.86 2.19 -3.15
N TYR A 372 5.70 1.52 -3.00
CA TYR A 372 5.56 0.13 -3.45
C TYR A 372 5.88 -0.05 -4.93
N LEU A 373 5.48 0.90 -5.78
CA LEU A 373 5.76 0.85 -7.22
C LEU A 373 7.27 0.96 -7.51
N GLU A 374 7.97 1.88 -6.83
CA GLU A 374 9.43 2.04 -7.01
C GLU A 374 10.19 0.82 -6.47
N ILE A 375 9.79 0.28 -5.32
CA ILE A 375 10.38 -0.95 -4.75
C ILE A 375 10.24 -2.12 -5.71
N MET A 376 9.06 -2.32 -6.30
CA MET A 376 8.86 -3.37 -7.30
C MET A 376 9.78 -3.19 -8.50
N ALA A 377 9.90 -1.96 -9.03
CA ALA A 377 10.77 -1.67 -10.17
C ALA A 377 12.24 -1.89 -9.84
N GLU A 378 12.70 -1.45 -8.66
CA GLU A 378 14.08 -1.61 -8.20
C GLU A 378 14.46 -3.08 -8.02
N LYS A 379 13.62 -3.89 -7.39
CA LYS A 379 13.87 -5.32 -7.16
C LYS A 379 14.07 -6.09 -8.47
N ILE A 380 13.31 -5.75 -9.50
CA ILE A 380 13.34 -6.49 -10.77
C ILE A 380 14.35 -5.93 -11.77
N ALA A 381 14.58 -4.62 -11.78
CA ALA A 381 15.43 -3.97 -12.77
C ALA A 381 16.29 -2.84 -12.18
N PRO A 382 17.18 -3.12 -11.20
CA PRO A 382 17.96 -2.11 -10.48
C PRO A 382 18.84 -1.25 -11.40
N LYS A 383 19.31 -1.82 -12.51
CA LYS A 383 20.19 -1.13 -13.48
C LYS A 383 19.45 -0.32 -14.54
N LYS A 384 18.11 -0.24 -14.45
CA LYS A 384 17.30 0.46 -15.45
C LYS A 384 17.24 1.96 -15.17
N ASN A 385 17.22 2.75 -16.27
CA ASN A 385 16.83 4.15 -16.22
C ASN A 385 15.29 4.23 -16.16
N PHE A 386 14.75 4.33 -14.94
CA PHE A 386 13.31 4.32 -14.70
C PHE A 386 12.62 5.62 -15.15
N THR A 387 13.36 6.71 -15.25
CA THR A 387 12.84 8.03 -15.65
C THR A 387 12.24 8.02 -17.06
N GLU A 388 12.87 7.33 -18.00
CA GLU A 388 12.35 7.21 -19.38
C GLU A 388 11.03 6.47 -19.42
N ASP A 389 10.90 5.38 -18.66
CA ASP A 389 9.70 4.58 -18.64
C ASP A 389 8.53 5.31 -17.95
N MET A 390 8.82 6.00 -16.83
CA MET A 390 7.85 6.85 -16.17
C MET A 390 7.39 8.01 -17.05
N SER A 391 8.30 8.60 -17.83
CA SER A 391 7.95 9.66 -18.80
C SER A 391 6.98 9.19 -19.88
N LYS A 392 7.13 7.95 -20.37
CA LYS A 392 6.17 7.33 -21.30
C LYS A 392 4.79 7.18 -20.68
N ILE A 393 4.71 6.64 -19.44
CA ILE A 393 3.45 6.47 -18.71
C ILE A 393 2.75 7.82 -18.50
N PHE A 394 3.51 8.83 -18.03
CA PHE A 394 2.94 10.17 -17.81
C PHE A 394 2.45 10.81 -19.10
N THR A 395 3.15 10.60 -20.21
CA THR A 395 2.71 11.08 -21.53
C THR A 395 1.41 10.39 -21.97
N GLU A 396 1.30 9.07 -21.80
CA GLU A 396 0.09 8.33 -22.13
C GLU A 396 -1.11 8.78 -21.28
N ILE A 397 -0.93 8.98 -19.96
CA ILE A 397 -1.98 9.48 -19.06
C ILE A 397 -2.43 10.90 -19.47
N LEU A 398 -1.49 11.78 -19.85
CA LEU A 398 -1.81 13.13 -20.32
C LEU A 398 -2.58 13.11 -21.64
N LEU A 399 -2.12 12.34 -22.62
CA LEU A 399 -2.79 12.23 -23.93
C LEU A 399 -4.20 11.68 -23.77
N TYR A 400 -4.43 10.72 -22.89
CA TYR A 400 -5.76 10.18 -22.62
C TYR A 400 -6.73 11.25 -22.10
N LYS A 401 -6.23 12.27 -21.37
CA LYS A 401 -7.04 13.41 -20.92
C LYS A 401 -7.51 14.31 -22.08
N TRP A 402 -6.70 14.42 -23.16
CA TRP A 402 -6.99 15.29 -24.31
C TRP A 402 -7.93 14.66 -25.34
N ILE A 403 -7.97 13.33 -25.44
CA ILE A 403 -8.79 12.61 -26.42
C ILE A 403 -10.28 12.56 -26.00
N VAL A 404 -10.61 12.81 -24.75
CA VAL A 404 -11.99 12.74 -24.20
C VAL A 404 -12.65 14.13 -24.07
N ILE A 405 -12.03 15.20 -24.58
CA ILE A 405 -12.54 16.59 -24.48
C ILE A 405 -12.99 17.13 -25.86
N ASP A 406 -13.19 16.27 -26.87
CA ASP A 406 -13.88 16.65 -28.13
C ASP A 406 -15.28 16.06 -28.18
#